data_ec787ac06a6797cdbabd7786c2431aeb
#
_entry.id   ec787ac06a6797cdbabd7786c2431aeb
#
_cell.length_a   1.000
_cell.length_b   1.000
_cell.length_c   1.000
_cell.angle_alpha   90.00
_cell.angle_beta   90.00
_cell.angle_gamma   90.00
#
_symmetry.space_group_name_H-M   'P 1'
#
loop_
_entity.id
_entity.type
_entity.pdbx_description
1 polymer ?
#
loop_
_entity_poly.entity_id
_entity_poly.type
_entity_poly.pdbx_seq_one_letter_code
_entity_poly.pdbx_strand_id
1 'polypeptide(L)'
;YAQLKPEEIAHIPDVDLVLGAEQKLNILDYLDDLHKQKGNGTIITTQSQDIRTFSPSCSRGDRTRYFLKVQDGCDYYCTYCTIPFARGRSRNGSIAELVKQAETVAASGGKEIVLTGVNIGDFGKSTGESFFDLVKVLDRVEGIERYRISSIEPNLLTDEIINYVATSRRFAPHFHIPLQSGSDEVLKLMHRRYDTALFKSKIQKIKSVMPDAFIGVDLIVGVRGETEQFFNDAVRFVYGLDISQLHVFTYSERPNTQ
;
A
#
# COMPACT_ATOMS: atom_id res chain seq x y z
N TYR A 1 11.07 -10.12 4.99
CA TYR A 1 11.81 -10.77 6.09
C TYR A 1 13.31 -10.58 5.92
N ALA A 2 13.86 -10.86 4.73
CA ALA A 2 15.29 -10.71 4.42
C ALA A 2 15.88 -9.32 4.74
N GLN A 3 15.10 -8.25 4.64
CA GLN A 3 15.55 -6.90 5.02
C GLN A 3 15.58 -6.67 6.53
N LEU A 4 14.70 -7.34 7.28
CA LEU A 4 14.56 -7.12 8.73
C LEU A 4 15.41 -8.07 9.57
N LYS A 5 15.66 -9.27 9.06
CA LYS A 5 16.33 -10.37 9.77
C LYS A 5 17.23 -11.17 8.81
N PRO A 6 18.17 -10.51 8.15
CA PRO A 6 19.00 -11.16 7.14
C PRO A 6 19.86 -12.28 7.73
N GLU A 7 20.34 -12.11 8.97
CA GLU A 7 21.19 -13.09 9.65
C GLU A 7 20.43 -14.39 9.93
N GLU A 8 19.15 -14.30 10.34
CA GLU A 8 18.32 -15.49 10.57
C GLU A 8 18.17 -16.34 9.30
N ILE A 9 18.05 -15.67 8.14
CA ILE A 9 17.94 -16.36 6.85
C ILE A 9 19.28 -16.93 6.40
N ALA A 10 20.37 -16.17 6.57
CA ALA A 10 21.69 -16.58 6.17
C ALA A 10 22.18 -17.84 6.92
N HIS A 11 21.66 -18.11 8.11
CA HIS A 11 21.95 -19.30 8.89
C HIS A 11 21.13 -20.54 8.51
N ILE A 12 20.13 -20.39 7.62
CA ILE A 12 19.37 -21.54 7.13
C ILE A 12 20.27 -22.38 6.21
N PRO A 13 20.35 -23.71 6.40
CA PRO A 13 21.14 -24.57 5.51
C PRO A 13 20.75 -24.37 4.05
N ASP A 14 21.76 -24.40 3.18
CA ASP A 14 21.63 -24.24 1.72
C ASP A 14 21.15 -22.85 1.24
N VAL A 15 21.15 -21.83 2.10
CA VAL A 15 21.01 -20.45 1.68
C VAL A 15 22.40 -19.87 1.38
N ASP A 16 22.68 -19.57 0.13
CA ASP A 16 23.97 -19.01 -0.30
C ASP A 16 23.96 -17.46 -0.33
N LEU A 17 22.78 -16.84 -0.56
CA LEU A 17 22.65 -15.39 -0.75
C LEU A 17 21.37 -14.85 -0.11
N VAL A 18 21.48 -13.76 0.64
CA VAL A 18 20.38 -12.99 1.21
C VAL A 18 20.42 -11.57 0.69
N LEU A 19 19.41 -11.19 -0.09
CA LEU A 19 19.30 -9.85 -0.68
C LEU A 19 18.24 -9.01 0.02
N GLY A 20 18.59 -7.76 0.30
CA GLY A 20 17.68 -6.74 0.85
C GLY A 20 16.66 -6.23 -0.15
N ALA A 21 15.85 -5.27 0.30
CA ALA A 21 14.75 -4.73 -0.49
C ALA A 21 15.22 -3.99 -1.77
N GLU A 22 16.40 -3.39 -1.75
CA GLU A 22 16.95 -2.66 -2.89
C GLU A 22 17.64 -3.58 -3.89
N GLN A 23 18.35 -4.62 -3.42
CA GLN A 23 19.14 -5.53 -4.23
C GLN A 23 18.32 -6.63 -4.93
N LYS A 24 17.20 -7.02 -4.37
CA LYS A 24 16.44 -8.22 -4.79
C LYS A 24 16.03 -8.28 -6.27
N LEU A 25 15.91 -7.13 -6.94
CA LEU A 25 15.54 -7.08 -8.35
C LEU A 25 16.73 -7.14 -9.30
N ASN A 26 17.94 -6.99 -8.76
CA ASN A 26 19.21 -7.04 -9.49
C ASN A 26 20.00 -8.29 -9.09
N ILE A 27 19.32 -9.40 -8.83
CA ILE A 27 19.94 -10.64 -8.34
C ILE A 27 21.08 -11.10 -9.25
N LEU A 28 20.97 -10.91 -10.55
CA LEU A 28 21.98 -11.33 -11.53
C LEU A 28 23.34 -10.65 -11.28
N ASP A 29 23.35 -9.43 -10.77
CA ASP A 29 24.58 -8.69 -10.49
C ASP A 29 25.40 -9.31 -9.33
N TYR A 30 24.80 -10.23 -8.58
CA TYR A 30 25.39 -10.85 -7.39
C TYR A 30 25.68 -12.35 -7.56
N LEU A 31 25.33 -12.95 -8.70
CA LEU A 31 25.50 -14.41 -8.89
C LEU A 31 26.94 -14.80 -9.25
N ASP A 32 27.65 -13.96 -9.99
CA ASP A 32 28.99 -14.27 -10.51
C ASP A 32 30.05 -14.31 -9.39
N ASP A 33 29.83 -13.56 -8.30
CA ASP A 33 30.72 -13.47 -7.13
C ASP A 33 30.35 -14.46 -6.00
N LEU A 34 29.36 -15.32 -6.21
CA LEU A 34 28.91 -16.29 -5.20
C LEU A 34 29.93 -17.42 -5.06
N HIS A 35 30.82 -17.29 -4.07
CA HIS A 35 31.61 -18.40 -3.57
C HIS A 35 30.87 -19.07 -2.42
N LYS A 36 30.57 -20.37 -2.55
CA LYS A 36 30.03 -21.20 -1.45
C LYS A 36 30.92 -21.06 -0.22
N GLN A 37 30.50 -20.24 0.72
CA GLN A 37 31.11 -20.22 2.05
C GLN A 37 30.45 -21.33 2.88
N LYS A 38 31.28 -22.23 3.42
CA LYS A 38 30.79 -23.27 4.32
C LYS A 38 30.20 -22.61 5.57
N GLY A 39 28.88 -22.62 5.68
CA GLY A 39 28.19 -22.37 6.94
C GLY A 39 27.21 -21.20 6.99
N ASN A 40 27.42 -20.09 6.26
CA ASN A 40 26.51 -18.92 6.29
C ASN A 40 26.38 -18.31 4.90
N GLY A 41 25.15 -17.96 4.53
CA GLY A 41 24.87 -17.22 3.29
C GLY A 41 25.44 -15.79 3.31
N THR A 42 25.86 -15.29 2.14
CA THR A 42 26.30 -13.91 1.96
C THR A 42 25.12 -12.96 2.11
N ILE A 43 25.25 -11.93 2.94
CA ILE A 43 24.20 -10.91 3.17
C ILE A 43 24.57 -9.64 2.42
N ILE A 44 23.69 -9.16 1.55
CA ILE A 44 23.82 -7.88 0.84
C ILE A 44 22.53 -7.09 1.03
N THR A 45 22.59 -6.08 1.89
CA THR A 45 21.43 -5.24 2.24
C THR A 45 21.83 -3.77 2.30
N THR A 46 20.91 -2.88 1.95
CA THR A 46 20.99 -1.44 2.18
C THR A 46 20.16 -1.09 3.41
N GLN A 47 20.60 -0.16 4.25
CA GLN A 47 19.78 0.30 5.35
C GLN A 47 18.44 0.86 4.84
N SER A 48 17.34 0.54 5.52
CA SER A 48 16.00 0.87 5.01
C SER A 48 15.81 2.36 4.75
N GLN A 49 16.42 3.22 5.55
CA GLN A 49 16.39 4.68 5.37
C GLN A 49 17.10 5.16 4.09
N ASP A 50 18.00 4.34 3.53
CA ASP A 50 18.83 4.67 2.37
C ASP A 50 18.32 4.04 1.07
N ILE A 51 17.28 3.25 1.13
CA ILE A 51 16.62 2.67 -0.04
C ILE A 51 15.99 3.79 -0.88
N ARG A 52 16.46 3.97 -2.12
CA ARG A 52 16.04 5.04 -3.03
C ARG A 52 15.36 4.51 -4.30
N THR A 53 15.72 3.31 -4.73
CA THR A 53 15.22 2.77 -5.99
C THR A 53 13.75 2.42 -5.92
N PHE A 54 13.01 2.86 -6.93
CA PHE A 54 11.66 2.38 -7.21
C PHE A 54 11.70 1.52 -8.46
N SER A 55 11.20 0.32 -8.36
CA SER A 55 11.05 -0.56 -9.52
C SER A 55 9.57 -0.77 -9.76
N PRO A 56 9.02 -0.15 -10.80
CA PRO A 56 7.65 -0.42 -11.20
C PRO A 56 7.53 -1.89 -11.57
N SER A 57 6.41 -2.48 -11.24
CA SER A 57 6.12 -3.86 -11.61
C SER A 57 4.65 -3.99 -11.94
N CYS A 58 4.36 -4.73 -13.00
CA CYS A 58 3.02 -5.10 -13.36
C CYS A 58 2.95 -6.62 -13.43
N SER A 59 2.01 -7.24 -12.71
CA SER A 59 1.84 -8.68 -12.78
C SER A 59 1.29 -9.06 -14.14
N ARG A 60 1.89 -10.11 -14.76
CA ARG A 60 1.33 -10.82 -15.90
C ARG A 60 0.94 -12.21 -15.41
N GLY A 61 -0.13 -12.79 -15.94
CA GLY A 61 -0.46 -14.18 -15.66
C GLY A 61 -1.94 -14.51 -15.78
N ASP A 62 -2.35 -15.67 -15.29
CA ASP A 62 -3.67 -16.30 -15.43
C ASP A 62 -4.85 -15.55 -14.78
N ARG A 63 -4.59 -14.35 -14.27
CA ARG A 63 -5.62 -13.52 -13.61
C ARG A 63 -6.23 -12.54 -14.60
N THR A 64 -7.52 -12.29 -14.44
CA THR A 64 -8.27 -11.31 -15.24
C THR A 64 -7.86 -9.87 -14.96
N ARG A 65 -7.15 -9.61 -13.84
CA ARG A 65 -6.71 -8.31 -13.40
C ARG A 65 -5.19 -8.23 -13.33
N TYR A 66 -4.64 -7.09 -13.73
CA TYR A 66 -3.23 -6.75 -13.59
C TYR A 66 -3.03 -5.89 -12.34
N PHE A 67 -1.92 -6.07 -11.66
CA PHE A 67 -1.56 -5.27 -10.49
C PHE A 67 -0.37 -4.39 -10.83
N LEU A 68 -0.61 -3.08 -10.95
CA LEU A 68 0.42 -2.09 -11.24
C LEU A 68 0.91 -1.46 -9.94
N LYS A 69 2.15 -1.71 -9.57
CA LYS A 69 2.77 -1.08 -8.42
C LYS A 69 3.15 0.36 -8.77
N VAL A 70 2.50 1.33 -8.14
CA VAL A 70 2.70 2.77 -8.37
C VAL A 70 3.54 3.42 -7.28
N GLN A 71 3.60 2.84 -6.07
CA GLN A 71 4.27 3.41 -4.91
C GLN A 71 4.86 2.29 -4.03
N ASP A 72 5.95 2.56 -3.29
CA ASP A 72 6.56 1.64 -2.34
C ASP A 72 7.12 2.42 -1.13
N GLY A 73 7.30 1.72 0.01
CA GLY A 73 7.72 2.34 1.26
C GLY A 73 6.64 3.19 1.93
N CYS A 74 6.92 3.72 3.13
CA CYS A 74 5.95 4.54 3.88
C CYS A 74 6.66 5.41 4.91
N ASP A 75 6.19 6.66 5.08
CA ASP A 75 6.72 7.64 6.05
C ASP A 75 5.80 7.82 7.27
N TYR A 76 4.82 6.93 7.49
CA TYR A 76 3.86 7.11 8.59
C TYR A 76 4.38 6.61 9.93
N TYR A 77 5.17 5.55 9.96
CA TYR A 77 5.70 4.96 11.20
C TYR A 77 4.61 4.68 12.24
N CYS A 78 3.49 4.10 11.78
CA CYS A 78 2.44 3.66 12.71
C CYS A 78 3.00 2.64 13.70
N THR A 79 2.58 2.71 14.97
CA THR A 79 3.17 1.94 16.09
C THR A 79 3.15 0.43 15.90
N TYR A 80 2.21 -0.10 15.13
CA TYR A 80 2.06 -1.53 14.84
C TYR A 80 2.75 -1.99 13.54
N CYS A 81 3.35 -1.07 12.76
CA CYS A 81 3.73 -1.34 11.38
C CYS A 81 5.24 -1.46 11.18
N THR A 82 5.68 -2.56 10.58
CA THR A 82 7.10 -2.79 10.25
C THR A 82 7.49 -2.34 8.84
N ILE A 83 6.56 -1.86 8.05
CA ILE A 83 6.79 -1.52 6.64
C ILE A 83 7.90 -0.47 6.45
N PRO A 84 7.97 0.65 7.20
CA PRO A 84 9.06 1.61 7.06
C PRO A 84 10.45 0.98 7.26
N PHE A 85 10.55 0.03 8.19
CA PHE A 85 11.79 -0.69 8.48
C PHE A 85 12.14 -1.74 7.42
N ALA A 86 11.12 -2.31 6.77
CA ALA A 86 11.30 -3.35 5.75
C ALA A 86 11.46 -2.81 4.33
N ARG A 87 10.79 -1.69 4.02
CA ARG A 87 10.71 -1.14 2.67
C ARG A 87 11.28 0.27 2.52
N GLY A 88 11.64 0.92 3.63
CA GLY A 88 12.16 2.27 3.64
C GLY A 88 11.08 3.34 3.41
N ARG A 89 11.55 4.53 3.04
CA ARG A 89 10.71 5.72 2.84
C ARG A 89 9.80 5.59 1.61
N SER A 90 8.74 6.38 1.61
CA SER A 90 7.80 6.50 0.49
C SER A 90 8.54 6.96 -0.78
N ARG A 91 8.35 6.24 -1.88
CA ARG A 91 8.92 6.51 -3.20
C ARG A 91 8.04 5.96 -4.31
N ASN A 92 8.17 6.54 -5.49
CA ASN A 92 7.39 6.19 -6.67
C ASN A 92 8.22 6.38 -7.94
N GLY A 93 7.76 5.79 -9.05
CA GLY A 93 8.22 6.12 -10.39
C GLY A 93 7.51 7.35 -10.95
N SER A 94 7.94 7.82 -12.11
CA SER A 94 7.26 8.90 -12.82
C SER A 94 5.91 8.45 -13.39
N ILE A 95 4.98 9.40 -13.57
CA ILE A 95 3.71 9.14 -14.26
C ILE A 95 3.96 8.56 -15.65
N ALA A 96 4.96 9.08 -16.38
CA ALA A 96 5.28 8.61 -17.72
C ALA A 96 5.66 7.12 -17.77
N GLU A 97 6.45 6.64 -16.81
CA GLU A 97 6.83 5.22 -16.70
C GLU A 97 5.62 4.33 -16.39
N LEU A 98 4.75 4.77 -15.50
CA LEU A 98 3.55 4.02 -15.11
C LEU A 98 2.50 3.97 -16.23
N VAL A 99 2.35 5.04 -16.99
CA VAL A 99 1.51 5.08 -18.20
C VAL A 99 2.02 4.09 -19.23
N LYS A 100 3.32 4.08 -19.51
CA LYS A 100 3.92 3.12 -20.45
C LYS A 100 3.65 1.67 -20.03
N GLN A 101 3.65 1.38 -18.74
CA GLN A 101 3.27 0.05 -18.25
C GLN A 101 1.79 -0.26 -18.46
N ALA A 102 0.91 0.69 -18.21
CA ALA A 102 -0.51 0.53 -18.48
C ALA A 102 -0.80 0.32 -19.98
N GLU A 103 -0.11 1.05 -20.85
CA GLU A 103 -0.16 0.84 -22.32
C GLU A 103 0.33 -0.56 -22.72
N THR A 104 1.39 -1.06 -22.10
CA THR A 104 1.89 -2.43 -22.32
C THR A 104 0.85 -3.47 -21.92
N VAL A 105 0.13 -3.25 -20.80
CA VAL A 105 -0.98 -4.11 -20.39
C VAL A 105 -2.10 -4.08 -21.44
N ALA A 106 -2.49 -2.89 -21.88
CA ALA A 106 -3.52 -2.73 -22.91
C ALA A 106 -3.15 -3.43 -24.21
N ALA A 107 -1.91 -3.27 -24.69
CA ALA A 107 -1.38 -3.92 -25.90
C ALA A 107 -1.36 -5.46 -25.78
N SER A 108 -1.20 -6.00 -24.56
CA SER A 108 -1.28 -7.43 -24.29
C SER A 108 -2.71 -7.97 -24.10
N GLY A 109 -3.74 -7.11 -24.31
CA GLY A 109 -5.15 -7.47 -24.17
C GLY A 109 -5.70 -7.36 -22.74
N GLY A 110 -4.91 -6.85 -21.79
CA GLY A 110 -5.37 -6.61 -20.43
C GLY A 110 -6.44 -5.52 -20.38
N LYS A 111 -7.47 -5.72 -19.53
CA LYS A 111 -8.64 -4.84 -19.45
C LYS A 111 -8.82 -4.16 -18.11
N GLU A 112 -8.30 -4.75 -17.05
CA GLU A 112 -8.44 -4.23 -15.70
C GLU A 112 -7.07 -4.12 -15.00
N ILE A 113 -6.78 -2.95 -14.44
CA ILE A 113 -5.58 -2.68 -13.66
C ILE A 113 -5.97 -2.24 -12.24
N VAL A 114 -5.38 -2.89 -11.24
CA VAL A 114 -5.44 -2.48 -9.83
C VAL A 114 -4.17 -1.70 -9.52
N LEU A 115 -4.30 -0.43 -9.13
CA LEU A 115 -3.19 0.38 -8.67
C LEU A 115 -2.80 -0.09 -7.26
N THR A 116 -1.55 -0.48 -7.07
CA THR A 116 -1.06 -1.03 -5.81
C THR A 116 0.13 -0.25 -5.26
N GLY A 117 0.28 -0.29 -3.95
CA GLY A 117 1.38 0.32 -3.22
C GLY A 117 1.25 0.01 -1.74
N VAL A 118 2.09 0.63 -0.96
CA VAL A 118 2.03 0.58 0.51
C VAL A 118 1.12 1.69 1.06
N ASN A 119 1.29 2.89 0.51
CA ASN A 119 0.47 4.07 0.80
C ASN A 119 0.36 4.89 -0.49
N ILE A 120 -0.54 4.48 -1.37
CA ILE A 120 -0.62 5.02 -2.73
C ILE A 120 -0.94 6.52 -2.78
N GLY A 121 -1.61 7.07 -1.76
CA GLY A 121 -1.88 8.49 -1.65
C GLY A 121 -0.63 9.35 -1.46
N ASP A 122 0.49 8.75 -1.01
CA ASP A 122 1.80 9.40 -0.91
C ASP A 122 2.54 9.49 -2.26
N PHE A 123 1.96 9.00 -3.34
CA PHE A 123 2.55 9.08 -4.68
C PHE A 123 2.91 10.54 -5.03
N GLY A 124 4.08 10.70 -5.64
CA GLY A 124 4.58 11.99 -6.10
C GLY A 124 5.55 12.67 -5.14
N LYS A 125 5.67 12.24 -3.88
CA LYS A 125 6.61 12.83 -2.91
C LYS A 125 8.06 12.84 -3.40
N SER A 126 8.46 11.80 -4.14
CA SER A 126 9.83 11.67 -4.66
C SER A 126 10.03 12.29 -6.05
N THR A 127 8.96 12.57 -6.78
CA THR A 127 9.00 13.08 -8.17
C THR A 127 8.42 14.47 -8.35
N GLY A 128 7.75 15.02 -7.32
CA GLY A 128 7.04 16.31 -7.43
C GLY A 128 5.70 16.24 -8.19
N GLU A 129 5.23 15.04 -8.47
CA GLU A 129 3.93 14.76 -9.09
C GLU A 129 2.86 14.54 -8.00
N SER A 130 1.62 14.21 -8.35
CA SER A 130 0.59 13.84 -7.39
C SER A 130 -0.16 12.57 -7.79
N PHE A 131 -0.74 11.87 -6.80
CA PHE A 131 -1.59 10.73 -7.09
C PHE A 131 -2.81 11.12 -7.94
N PHE A 132 -3.34 12.31 -7.74
CA PHE A 132 -4.44 12.82 -8.55
C PHE A 132 -4.04 13.01 -10.02
N ASP A 133 -2.82 13.52 -10.29
CA ASP A 133 -2.31 13.64 -11.66
C ASP A 133 -2.15 12.27 -12.31
N LEU A 134 -1.62 11.29 -11.58
CA LEU A 134 -1.54 9.90 -12.06
C LEU A 134 -2.92 9.36 -12.45
N VAL A 135 -3.92 9.54 -11.59
CA VAL A 135 -5.31 9.10 -11.86
C VAL A 135 -5.85 9.72 -13.16
N LYS A 136 -5.68 11.04 -13.35
CA LYS A 136 -6.13 11.74 -14.55
C LYS A 136 -5.46 11.23 -15.83
N VAL A 137 -4.17 10.92 -15.76
CA VAL A 137 -3.43 10.47 -16.96
C VAL A 137 -3.73 9.02 -17.28
N LEU A 138 -3.83 8.14 -16.28
CA LEU A 138 -4.22 6.75 -16.48
C LEU A 138 -5.63 6.61 -17.06
N ASP A 139 -6.56 7.46 -16.68
CA ASP A 139 -7.94 7.45 -17.21
C ASP A 139 -8.01 7.66 -18.74
N ARG A 140 -6.93 8.21 -19.34
CA ARG A 140 -6.81 8.44 -20.78
C ARG A 140 -6.15 7.31 -21.55
N VAL A 141 -5.58 6.32 -20.87
CA VAL A 141 -4.92 5.18 -21.52
C VAL A 141 -5.97 4.33 -22.21
N GLU A 142 -5.87 4.25 -23.53
CA GLU A 142 -6.79 3.46 -24.34
C GLU A 142 -6.53 1.96 -24.17
N GLY A 143 -7.58 1.14 -24.34
CA GLY A 143 -7.51 -0.31 -24.22
C GLY A 143 -7.73 -0.83 -22.80
N ILE A 144 -7.50 -0.03 -21.74
CA ILE A 144 -7.88 -0.35 -20.38
C ILE A 144 -9.34 0.10 -20.15
N GLU A 145 -10.14 -0.81 -19.68
CA GLU A 145 -11.58 -0.57 -19.43
C GLU A 145 -11.86 -0.24 -17.96
N ARG A 146 -10.97 -0.68 -17.03
CA ARG A 146 -11.19 -0.49 -15.61
C ARG A 146 -9.90 -0.29 -14.83
N TYR A 147 -9.89 0.73 -13.99
CA TYR A 147 -8.91 0.92 -12.92
C TYR A 147 -9.56 0.75 -11.56
N ARG A 148 -8.83 0.16 -10.61
CA ARG A 148 -9.20 0.15 -9.19
C ARG A 148 -8.11 0.82 -8.37
N ILE A 149 -8.52 1.69 -7.47
CA ILE A 149 -7.68 2.24 -6.42
C ILE A 149 -7.64 1.21 -5.30
N SER A 150 -6.44 0.75 -4.93
CA SER A 150 -6.27 -0.10 -3.75
C SER A 150 -6.29 0.73 -2.46
N SER A 151 -5.64 0.27 -1.40
CA SER A 151 -5.65 0.94 -0.10
C SER A 151 -5.10 2.37 -0.16
N ILE A 152 -5.93 3.34 0.20
CA ILE A 152 -5.57 4.75 0.30
C ILE A 152 -5.94 5.32 1.67
N GLU A 153 -4.98 5.99 2.32
CA GLU A 153 -5.19 6.59 3.63
C GLU A 153 -6.28 7.68 3.60
N PRO A 154 -7.16 7.75 4.63
CA PRO A 154 -8.28 8.70 4.67
C PRO A 154 -7.87 10.15 4.46
N ASN A 155 -6.74 10.56 5.05
CA ASN A 155 -6.21 11.94 4.94
C ASN A 155 -5.55 12.24 3.59
N LEU A 156 -5.29 11.22 2.77
CA LEU A 156 -4.73 11.36 1.42
C LEU A 156 -5.79 11.17 0.32
N LEU A 157 -6.96 10.66 0.69
CA LEU A 157 -8.11 10.58 -0.22
C LEU A 157 -8.81 11.95 -0.28
N THR A 158 -8.36 12.79 -1.21
CA THR A 158 -8.92 14.14 -1.37
C THR A 158 -10.31 14.11 -2.02
N ASP A 159 -11.10 15.16 -1.80
CA ASP A 159 -12.41 15.29 -2.42
C ASP A 159 -12.31 15.42 -3.95
N GLU A 160 -11.19 15.93 -4.46
CA GLU A 160 -10.89 15.99 -5.89
C GLU A 160 -10.78 14.60 -6.50
N ILE A 161 -10.08 13.66 -5.84
CA ILE A 161 -9.99 12.26 -6.27
C ILE A 161 -11.38 11.62 -6.25
N ILE A 162 -12.15 11.81 -5.18
CA ILE A 162 -13.51 11.25 -5.06
C ILE A 162 -14.42 11.76 -6.19
N ASN A 163 -14.44 13.07 -6.41
CA ASN A 163 -15.26 13.67 -7.45
C ASN A 163 -14.83 13.24 -8.86
N TYR A 164 -13.53 13.07 -9.08
CA TYR A 164 -13.01 12.60 -10.36
C TYR A 164 -13.43 11.16 -10.64
N VAL A 165 -13.27 10.26 -9.66
CA VAL A 165 -13.70 8.85 -9.78
C VAL A 165 -15.20 8.77 -10.08
N ALA A 166 -16.02 9.64 -9.45
CA ALA A 166 -17.46 9.68 -9.69
C ALA A 166 -17.85 10.01 -11.15
N THR A 167 -17.00 10.71 -11.88
CA THR A 167 -17.24 11.12 -13.27
C THR A 167 -16.42 10.33 -14.29
N SER A 168 -15.42 9.58 -13.84
CA SER A 168 -14.57 8.76 -14.69
C SER A 168 -15.35 7.58 -15.30
N ARG A 169 -15.01 7.24 -16.55
CA ARG A 169 -15.54 6.03 -17.21
C ARG A 169 -14.77 4.77 -16.86
N ARG A 170 -13.50 4.91 -16.46
CA ARG A 170 -12.59 3.77 -16.24
C ARG A 170 -12.31 3.50 -14.79
N PHE A 171 -12.32 4.51 -13.92
CA PHE A 171 -12.13 4.27 -12.50
C PHE A 171 -13.41 3.68 -11.88
N ALA A 172 -13.28 2.48 -11.32
CA ALA A 172 -14.39 1.83 -10.64
C ALA A 172 -14.78 2.63 -9.39
N PRO A 173 -16.09 2.74 -9.06
CA PRO A 173 -16.56 3.30 -7.81
C PRO A 173 -16.29 2.33 -6.65
N HIS A 174 -15.01 2.13 -6.37
CA HIS A 174 -14.48 1.16 -5.43
C HIS A 174 -13.34 1.79 -4.65
N PHE A 175 -13.47 1.82 -3.33
CA PHE A 175 -12.47 2.34 -2.42
C PHE A 175 -12.13 1.32 -1.34
N HIS A 176 -10.86 1.22 -1.01
CA HIS A 176 -10.39 0.50 0.15
C HIS A 176 -9.68 1.50 1.06
N ILE A 177 -10.26 1.77 2.23
CA ILE A 177 -9.85 2.87 3.12
C ILE A 177 -9.57 2.27 4.50
N PRO A 178 -8.30 2.19 4.93
CA PRO A 178 -7.95 1.61 6.23
C PRO A 178 -8.37 2.55 7.37
N LEU A 179 -9.36 2.14 8.18
CA LEU A 179 -9.77 2.83 9.40
C LEU A 179 -8.83 2.54 10.56
N GLN A 180 -8.41 1.31 10.70
CA GLN A 180 -7.57 0.72 11.74
C GLN A 180 -8.25 0.65 13.12
N SER A 181 -8.91 1.73 13.61
CA SER A 181 -9.76 1.73 14.81
C SER A 181 -10.87 2.77 14.69
N GLY A 182 -12.02 2.49 15.28
CA GLY A 182 -13.13 3.44 15.41
C GLY A 182 -13.08 4.27 16.70
N SER A 183 -11.96 4.27 17.43
CA SER A 183 -11.69 5.10 18.61
C SER A 183 -10.56 6.07 18.31
N ASP A 184 -10.78 7.37 18.57
CA ASP A 184 -9.77 8.42 18.37
C ASP A 184 -8.58 8.25 19.31
N GLU A 185 -8.81 7.72 20.52
CA GLU A 185 -7.76 7.41 21.48
C GLU A 185 -6.83 6.32 20.92
N VAL A 186 -7.41 5.25 20.36
CA VAL A 186 -6.64 4.17 19.76
C VAL A 186 -5.93 4.64 18.48
N LEU A 187 -6.57 5.46 17.64
CA LEU A 187 -5.93 6.05 16.47
C LEU A 187 -4.70 6.90 16.84
N LYS A 188 -4.76 7.66 17.95
CA LYS A 188 -3.61 8.40 18.48
C LYS A 188 -2.50 7.46 18.95
N LEU A 189 -2.84 6.39 19.69
CA LEU A 189 -1.87 5.36 20.10
C LEU A 189 -1.21 4.69 18.90
N MET A 190 -1.94 4.50 17.81
CA MET A 190 -1.43 3.96 16.56
C MET A 190 -0.60 4.96 15.73
N HIS A 191 -0.49 6.23 16.14
CA HIS A 191 0.11 7.32 15.38
C HIS A 191 -0.56 7.55 14.01
N ARG A 192 -1.92 7.41 13.96
CA ARG A 192 -2.66 7.70 12.73
C ARG A 192 -2.76 9.20 12.50
N ARG A 193 -2.80 9.60 11.22
CA ARG A 193 -2.83 11.02 10.80
C ARG A 193 -4.23 11.50 10.46
N TYR A 194 -5.24 10.86 11.01
CA TYR A 194 -6.66 11.18 10.89
C TYR A 194 -7.39 10.74 12.14
N ASP A 195 -8.60 11.22 12.29
CA ASP A 195 -9.54 10.85 13.33
C ASP A 195 -10.81 10.21 12.73
N THR A 196 -11.71 9.76 13.59
CA THR A 196 -12.99 9.17 13.19
C THR A 196 -13.88 10.16 12.44
N ALA A 197 -13.83 11.45 12.78
CA ALA A 197 -14.62 12.49 12.13
C ALA A 197 -14.19 12.66 10.65
N LEU A 198 -12.88 12.76 10.37
CA LEU A 198 -12.36 12.81 9.02
C LEU A 198 -12.75 11.55 8.23
N PHE A 199 -12.57 10.36 8.83
CA PHE A 199 -12.92 9.10 8.18
C PHE A 199 -14.40 9.08 7.77
N LYS A 200 -15.30 9.39 8.71
CA LYS A 200 -16.75 9.46 8.46
C LYS A 200 -17.08 10.46 7.36
N SER A 201 -16.44 11.62 7.35
CA SER A 201 -16.67 12.63 6.32
C SER A 201 -16.31 12.12 4.92
N LYS A 202 -15.24 11.30 4.78
CA LYS A 202 -14.86 10.70 3.49
C LYS A 202 -15.88 9.66 3.03
N ILE A 203 -16.36 8.79 3.93
CA ILE A 203 -17.45 7.84 3.60
C ILE A 203 -18.70 8.60 3.13
N GLN A 204 -19.12 9.62 3.86
CA GLN A 204 -20.28 10.45 3.49
C GLN A 204 -20.08 11.14 2.15
N LYS A 205 -18.89 11.70 1.90
CA LYS A 205 -18.58 12.33 0.61
C LYS A 205 -18.65 11.34 -0.54
N ILE A 206 -18.06 10.13 -0.39
CA ILE A 206 -18.14 9.09 -1.42
C ILE A 206 -19.60 8.75 -1.70
N LYS A 207 -20.38 8.44 -0.66
CA LYS A 207 -21.78 8.02 -0.79
C LYS A 207 -22.68 9.13 -1.35
N SER A 208 -22.36 10.40 -1.09
CA SER A 208 -23.12 11.52 -1.63
C SER A 208 -22.99 11.67 -3.15
N VAL A 209 -21.83 11.30 -3.75
CA VAL A 209 -21.58 11.42 -5.20
C VAL A 209 -21.64 10.07 -5.93
N MET A 210 -21.49 8.97 -5.21
CA MET A 210 -21.54 7.58 -5.69
C MET A 210 -22.27 6.70 -4.67
N PRO A 211 -23.62 6.71 -4.61
CA PRO A 211 -24.39 5.97 -3.59
C PRO A 211 -24.06 4.47 -3.58
N ASP A 212 -23.83 3.87 -4.73
CA ASP A 212 -23.55 2.45 -4.91
C ASP A 212 -22.05 2.10 -4.83
N ALA A 213 -21.19 3.04 -4.46
CA ALA A 213 -19.76 2.77 -4.36
C ALA A 213 -19.47 1.67 -3.34
N PHE A 214 -18.60 0.73 -3.72
CA PHE A 214 -18.07 -0.25 -2.78
C PHE A 214 -17.02 0.41 -1.89
N ILE A 215 -17.16 0.26 -0.57
CA ILE A 215 -16.22 0.77 0.42
C ILE A 215 -15.78 -0.39 1.32
N GLY A 216 -14.53 -0.84 1.13
CA GLY A 216 -13.87 -1.80 2.01
C GLY A 216 -13.08 -1.08 3.08
N VAL A 217 -13.09 -1.61 4.31
CA VAL A 217 -12.46 -1.01 5.48
C VAL A 217 -11.65 -2.06 6.23
N ASP A 218 -10.44 -1.70 6.68
CA ASP A 218 -9.63 -2.54 7.56
C ASP A 218 -9.71 -2.02 9.00
N LEU A 219 -9.76 -2.95 9.94
CA LEU A 219 -9.77 -2.71 11.38
C LEU A 219 -8.78 -3.66 12.07
N ILE A 220 -8.07 -3.16 13.07
CA ILE A 220 -7.20 -3.96 13.94
C ILE A 220 -7.79 -3.91 15.35
N VAL A 221 -7.92 -5.07 15.99
CA VAL A 221 -8.42 -5.22 17.36
C VAL A 221 -7.36 -5.81 18.27
N GLY A 222 -7.39 -5.44 19.54
CA GLY A 222 -6.47 -5.93 20.56
C GLY A 222 -5.11 -5.25 20.53
N VAL A 223 -5.03 -4.01 20.04
CA VAL A 223 -3.77 -3.24 20.05
C VAL A 223 -3.39 -2.84 21.46
N ARG A 224 -2.10 -2.67 21.69
CA ARG A 224 -1.58 -2.24 22.99
C ARG A 224 -2.23 -0.93 23.44
N GLY A 225 -2.84 -0.93 24.63
CA GLY A 225 -3.57 0.22 25.19
C GLY A 225 -5.05 0.33 24.78
N GLU A 226 -5.56 -0.56 23.93
CA GLU A 226 -7.00 -0.65 23.69
C GLU A 226 -7.72 -1.21 24.93
N THR A 227 -8.65 -0.43 25.48
CA THR A 227 -9.51 -0.83 26.58
C THR A 227 -10.83 -1.37 26.05
N GLU A 228 -11.61 -2.06 26.88
CA GLU A 228 -12.97 -2.52 26.53
C GLU A 228 -13.87 -1.34 26.14
N GLN A 229 -13.72 -0.18 26.81
CA GLN A 229 -14.46 1.03 26.45
C GLN A 229 -14.11 1.49 25.03
N PHE A 230 -12.82 1.60 24.68
CA PHE A 230 -12.36 2.02 23.35
C PHE A 230 -12.80 1.04 22.25
N PHE A 231 -12.77 -0.25 22.56
CA PHE A 231 -13.30 -1.27 21.66
C PHE A 231 -14.81 -1.08 21.42
N ASN A 232 -15.59 -0.88 22.48
CA ASN A 232 -17.04 -0.65 22.36
C ASN A 232 -17.36 0.66 21.61
N ASP A 233 -16.55 1.70 21.77
CA ASP A 233 -16.65 2.95 21.01
C ASP A 233 -16.36 2.71 19.53
N ALA A 234 -15.33 1.93 19.21
CA ALA A 234 -14.98 1.54 17.85
C ALA A 234 -16.11 0.72 17.18
N VAL A 235 -16.68 -0.24 17.90
CA VAL A 235 -17.82 -1.03 17.40
C VAL A 235 -19.00 -0.12 17.07
N ARG A 236 -19.38 0.78 17.98
CA ARG A 236 -20.51 1.72 17.74
C ARG A 236 -20.24 2.63 16.54
N PHE A 237 -19.01 3.12 16.40
CA PHE A 237 -18.62 3.95 15.27
C PHE A 237 -18.77 3.20 13.94
N VAL A 238 -18.25 1.98 13.85
CA VAL A 238 -18.28 1.17 12.64
C VAL A 238 -19.71 0.82 12.24
N TYR A 239 -20.58 0.47 13.20
CA TYR A 239 -22.01 0.21 12.92
C TYR A 239 -22.75 1.42 12.36
N GLY A 240 -22.28 2.63 12.63
CA GLY A 240 -22.84 3.87 12.10
C GLY A 240 -22.33 4.27 10.71
N LEU A 241 -21.49 3.45 10.06
CA LEU A 241 -20.89 3.74 8.76
C LEU A 241 -21.62 2.99 7.63
N ASP A 242 -21.83 3.67 6.51
CA ASP A 242 -22.30 3.05 5.27
C ASP A 242 -21.12 2.46 4.49
N ILE A 243 -20.66 1.29 4.91
CA ILE A 243 -19.56 0.54 4.30
C ILE A 243 -20.04 -0.79 3.73
N SER A 244 -19.33 -1.30 2.72
CA SER A 244 -19.70 -2.53 2.02
C SER A 244 -19.02 -3.77 2.61
N GLN A 245 -17.81 -3.63 3.15
CA GLN A 245 -17.03 -4.74 3.69
C GLN A 245 -16.12 -4.26 4.81
N LEU A 246 -16.01 -5.07 5.85
CA LEU A 246 -15.07 -4.87 6.95
C LEU A 246 -14.12 -6.07 7.03
N HIS A 247 -12.82 -5.80 7.01
CA HIS A 247 -11.78 -6.77 7.31
C HIS A 247 -11.25 -6.51 8.72
N VAL A 248 -11.42 -7.47 9.60
CA VAL A 248 -10.95 -7.38 10.99
C VAL A 248 -9.73 -8.24 11.19
N PHE A 249 -8.66 -7.62 11.67
CA PHE A 249 -7.40 -8.27 11.99
C PHE A 249 -7.16 -8.24 13.50
N THR A 250 -6.68 -9.35 14.05
CA THR A 250 -6.14 -9.36 15.41
C THR A 250 -4.75 -8.74 15.40
N TYR A 251 -4.47 -7.87 16.37
CA TYR A 251 -3.14 -7.29 16.54
C TYR A 251 -2.10 -8.40 16.72
N SER A 252 -0.98 -8.24 16.02
CA SER A 252 0.18 -9.12 16.15
C SER A 252 1.41 -8.27 16.41
N GLU A 253 2.01 -8.45 17.57
CA GLU A 253 3.24 -7.76 17.93
C GLU A 253 4.37 -8.11 16.96
N ARG A 254 5.12 -7.10 16.53
CA ARG A 254 6.20 -7.23 15.56
C ARG A 254 7.49 -6.61 16.11
N PRO A 255 8.66 -7.16 15.78
CA PRO A 255 9.93 -6.52 16.10
C PRO A 255 9.99 -5.07 15.55
N ASN A 256 10.58 -4.17 16.34
CA ASN A 256 10.74 -2.74 16.03
C ASN A 256 9.42 -1.94 15.95
N THR A 257 8.30 -2.48 16.43
CA THR A 257 7.05 -1.74 16.68
C THR A 257 6.98 -1.29 18.14
N GLN A 258 6.18 -0.26 18.41
CA GLN A 258 6.04 0.33 19.75
C GLN A 258 4.87 -0.29 20.53
#